data_1485fe81b95b31a5d0c0f6e3c1cc779c
#
_entry.id   1485fe81b95b31a5d0c0f6e3c1cc779c
#
_cell.length_a   1.000
_cell.length_b   1.000
_cell.length_c   1.000
_cell.angle_alpha   90.00
_cell.angle_beta   90.00
_cell.angle_gamma   90.00
#
_symmetry.space_group_name_H-M   'P 1'
#
loop_
_entity.id
_entity.type
_entity.pdbx_description
1 polymer ?
#
loop_
_entity_poly.entity_id
_entity_poly.type
_entity_poly.pdbx_seq_one_letter_code
_entity_poly.pdbx_strand_id
1 'polypeptide(L)'
;MKRTRVLFLTVSLVVVMLFSGVLLANRSNQDVLFRALGNLAEVVHLVETEYVDELNHEALAQSLDAGLVEPLNWSAAVLPVERIGDYLEFVESPPPYGMGLASRFGSAAVGFVFPGSPAETAGLQVLEVIELVEGVNSRGRPLWQIRLELMNRERLGETVQLTVFDREVDERREVVLEPLQWVLQAATAEVRDEATIIQIEAVSEDAVESVLLLLPEQGPVILDLRELRWGLEAETMTLADSFVSSGRLGQWEGRKAGSKTYEASEEVVTETLPMVLVGPHTAGVGEILAAALQGAGAVVVGNQTVGYAPYMSLVQDGDVAIWMPVGQWLRPDDEIINGNGIEPDEIVEGIDPDAEGDPVLERALEMLVQDLEKAA
;
A
#
# COMPACT_ATOMS: atom_id res chain seq x y z
N MET A 1 -9.83 -52.61 31.76
CA MET A 1 -11.03 -52.21 30.97
C MET A 1 -11.83 -51.04 31.59
N LYS A 2 -12.10 -50.95 32.86
CA LYS A 2 -12.88 -49.81 33.44
C LYS A 2 -12.17 -48.46 33.36
N ARG A 3 -10.85 -48.39 33.62
CA ARG A 3 -10.06 -47.12 33.56
C ARG A 3 -9.92 -46.54 32.17
N THR A 4 -9.78 -47.36 31.11
CA THR A 4 -9.71 -46.93 29.72
C THR A 4 -11.04 -46.37 29.21
N ARG A 5 -12.16 -46.91 29.66
CA ARG A 5 -13.52 -46.40 29.31
C ARG A 5 -13.81 -45.06 29.98
N VAL A 6 -13.37 -44.87 31.22
CA VAL A 6 -13.52 -43.58 31.93
C VAL A 6 -12.65 -42.51 31.28
N LEU A 7 -11.41 -42.83 30.91
CA LEU A 7 -10.51 -41.89 30.21
C LEU A 7 -11.08 -41.50 28.85
N PHE A 8 -11.63 -42.45 28.08
CA PHE A 8 -12.26 -42.19 26.80
C PHE A 8 -13.48 -41.27 26.93
N LEU A 9 -14.34 -41.50 27.93
CA LEU A 9 -15.51 -40.68 28.21
C LEU A 9 -15.13 -39.24 28.65
N THR A 10 -14.09 -39.08 29.48
CA THR A 10 -13.63 -37.76 29.89
C THR A 10 -13.03 -36.99 28.73
N VAL A 11 -12.20 -37.60 27.88
CA VAL A 11 -11.64 -36.96 26.68
C VAL A 11 -12.74 -36.59 25.71
N SER A 12 -13.70 -37.46 25.44
CA SER A 12 -14.87 -37.15 24.57
C SER A 12 -15.69 -35.98 25.13
N LEU A 13 -15.91 -35.93 26.45
CA LEU A 13 -16.65 -34.82 27.08
C LEU A 13 -15.90 -33.48 26.95
N VAL A 14 -14.59 -33.48 27.12
CA VAL A 14 -13.75 -32.29 26.95
C VAL A 14 -13.77 -31.81 25.49
N VAL A 15 -13.64 -32.72 24.53
CA VAL A 15 -13.74 -32.40 23.08
C VAL A 15 -15.09 -31.81 22.75
N VAL A 16 -16.20 -32.40 23.24
CA VAL A 16 -17.55 -31.86 23.04
C VAL A 16 -17.71 -30.48 23.68
N MET A 17 -17.17 -30.26 24.89
CA MET A 17 -17.20 -28.93 25.53
C MET A 17 -16.40 -27.89 24.77
N LEU A 18 -15.22 -28.23 24.23
CA LEU A 18 -14.42 -27.33 23.42
C LEU A 18 -15.13 -26.99 22.10
N PHE A 19 -15.70 -27.99 21.42
CA PHE A 19 -16.49 -27.76 20.20
C PHE A 19 -17.75 -26.92 20.46
N SER A 20 -18.44 -27.18 21.56
CA SER A 20 -19.62 -26.40 21.98
C SER A 20 -19.24 -24.95 22.33
N GLY A 21 -18.08 -24.75 22.97
CA GLY A 21 -17.54 -23.42 23.30
C GLY A 21 -17.23 -22.61 22.03
N VAL A 22 -16.60 -23.21 21.03
CA VAL A 22 -16.30 -22.57 19.74
C VAL A 22 -17.58 -22.25 18.97
N LEU A 23 -18.56 -23.16 18.96
CA LEU A 23 -19.86 -22.92 18.32
C LEU A 23 -20.67 -21.81 19.01
N LEU A 24 -20.63 -21.74 20.36
CA LEU A 24 -21.28 -20.69 21.13
C LEU A 24 -20.59 -19.33 20.95
N ALA A 25 -19.28 -19.30 20.91
CA ALA A 25 -18.52 -18.06 20.64
C ALA A 25 -18.80 -17.51 19.24
N ASN A 26 -18.88 -18.39 18.23
CA ASN A 26 -19.23 -17.97 16.86
C ASN A 26 -20.69 -17.45 16.76
N ARG A 27 -21.64 -18.05 17.47
CA ARG A 27 -23.02 -17.54 17.55
C ARG A 27 -23.10 -16.19 18.27
N SER A 28 -22.34 -16.00 19.35
CA SER A 28 -22.33 -14.74 20.09
C SER A 28 -21.85 -13.56 19.23
N ASN A 29 -20.84 -13.77 18.38
CA ASN A 29 -20.36 -12.73 17.47
C ASN A 29 -21.36 -12.42 16.34
N GLN A 30 -22.03 -13.45 15.81
CA GLN A 30 -23.09 -13.25 14.83
C GLN A 30 -24.28 -12.49 15.44
N ASP A 31 -24.69 -12.80 16.67
CA ASP A 31 -25.78 -12.10 17.36
C ASP A 31 -25.46 -10.62 17.63
N VAL A 32 -24.19 -10.26 17.85
CA VAL A 32 -23.76 -8.86 17.99
C VAL A 32 -23.89 -8.13 16.65
N LEU A 33 -23.40 -8.75 15.57
CA LEU A 33 -23.46 -8.17 14.23
C LEU A 33 -24.90 -8.01 13.73
N PHE A 34 -25.76 -9.02 13.89
CA PHE A 34 -27.18 -8.93 13.53
C PHE A 34 -27.94 -7.88 14.31
N ARG A 35 -27.63 -7.70 15.59
CA ARG A 35 -28.21 -6.62 16.39
C ARG A 35 -27.74 -5.25 15.92
N ALA A 36 -26.46 -5.12 15.57
CA ALA A 36 -25.91 -3.87 15.03
C ALA A 36 -26.57 -3.49 13.70
N LEU A 37 -26.79 -4.47 12.80
CA LEU A 37 -27.52 -4.25 11.54
C LEU A 37 -28.99 -3.88 11.78
N GLY A 38 -29.65 -4.49 12.77
CA GLY A 38 -31.01 -4.10 13.17
C GLY A 38 -31.08 -2.66 13.68
N ASN A 39 -30.16 -2.28 14.55
CA ASN A 39 -30.07 -0.91 15.05
C ASN A 39 -29.76 0.09 13.92
N LEU A 40 -28.91 -0.30 12.97
CA LEU A 40 -28.59 0.54 11.82
C LEU A 40 -29.81 0.79 10.95
N ALA A 41 -30.63 -0.24 10.69
CA ALA A 41 -31.88 -0.11 9.93
C ALA A 41 -32.87 0.83 10.65
N GLU A 42 -32.94 0.78 11.99
CA GLU A 42 -33.78 1.67 12.79
C GLU A 42 -33.26 3.11 12.73
N VAL A 43 -31.94 3.31 12.79
CA VAL A 43 -31.33 4.64 12.63
C VAL A 43 -31.63 5.21 11.24
N VAL A 44 -31.49 4.42 10.18
CA VAL A 44 -31.82 4.84 8.81
C VAL A 44 -33.29 5.28 8.75
N HIS A 45 -34.21 4.48 9.29
CA HIS A 45 -35.64 4.83 9.33
C HIS A 45 -35.91 6.13 10.11
N LEU A 46 -35.26 6.35 11.25
CA LEU A 46 -35.40 7.59 12.02
C LEU A 46 -34.86 8.79 11.24
N VAL A 47 -33.74 8.64 10.55
CA VAL A 47 -33.19 9.69 9.70
C VAL A 47 -34.14 10.01 8.54
N GLU A 48 -34.72 8.99 7.88
CA GLU A 48 -35.72 9.18 6.82
C GLU A 48 -36.98 9.90 7.28
N THR A 49 -37.40 9.70 8.54
CA THR A 49 -38.67 10.22 9.03
C THR A 49 -38.53 11.55 9.76
N GLU A 50 -37.41 11.83 10.40
CA GLU A 50 -37.22 12.96 11.30
C GLU A 50 -36.24 14.03 10.80
N TYR A 51 -35.44 13.70 9.74
CA TYR A 51 -34.45 14.66 9.24
C TYR A 51 -35.15 15.84 8.55
N VAL A 52 -34.60 17.04 8.76
CA VAL A 52 -35.22 18.30 8.35
C VAL A 52 -35.24 18.54 6.83
N ASP A 53 -34.23 18.00 6.13
CA ASP A 53 -34.10 18.16 4.68
C ASP A 53 -34.41 16.86 3.94
N GLU A 54 -34.63 16.94 2.62
CA GLU A 54 -34.74 15.74 1.77
C GLU A 54 -33.43 14.97 1.76
N LEU A 55 -33.54 13.67 2.02
CA LEU A 55 -32.40 12.76 2.02
C LEU A 55 -32.02 12.33 0.60
N ASN A 56 -30.75 12.41 0.30
CA ASN A 56 -30.20 11.71 -0.83
C ASN A 56 -29.91 10.24 -0.43
N HIS A 57 -30.83 9.33 -0.77
CA HIS A 57 -30.71 7.90 -0.41
C HIS A 57 -29.47 7.23 -0.99
N GLU A 58 -29.05 7.65 -2.19
CA GLU A 58 -27.84 7.12 -2.82
C GLU A 58 -26.58 7.53 -2.05
N ALA A 59 -26.46 8.80 -1.69
CA ALA A 59 -25.35 9.30 -0.87
C ALA A 59 -25.34 8.65 0.52
N LEU A 60 -26.49 8.40 1.13
CA LEU A 60 -26.59 7.69 2.39
C LEU A 60 -26.11 6.25 2.27
N ALA A 61 -26.53 5.51 1.24
CA ALA A 61 -26.09 4.15 0.99
C ALA A 61 -24.58 4.08 0.76
N GLN A 62 -24.02 4.98 -0.08
CA GLN A 62 -22.58 5.05 -0.32
C GLN A 62 -21.77 5.35 0.96
N SER A 63 -22.31 6.20 1.84
CA SER A 63 -21.67 6.50 3.13
C SER A 63 -21.69 5.30 4.09
N LEU A 64 -22.74 4.50 4.05
CA LEU A 64 -22.83 3.25 4.82
C LEU A 64 -21.81 2.22 4.33
N ASP A 65 -21.70 2.04 3.01
CA ASP A 65 -20.72 1.15 2.39
C ASP A 65 -19.29 1.58 2.72
N ALA A 66 -18.99 2.87 2.60
CA ALA A 66 -17.68 3.43 2.96
C ALA A 66 -17.36 3.19 4.45
N GLY A 67 -18.31 3.46 5.36
CA GLY A 67 -18.14 3.23 6.78
C GLY A 67 -17.95 1.75 7.17
N LEU A 68 -18.47 0.83 6.37
CA LEU A 68 -18.30 -0.61 6.58
C LEU A 68 -16.88 -1.08 6.20
N VAL A 69 -16.30 -0.54 5.15
CA VAL A 69 -14.99 -1.02 4.61
C VAL A 69 -13.80 -0.19 5.11
N GLU A 70 -13.99 1.06 5.51
CA GLU A 70 -12.92 1.93 6.03
C GLU A 70 -12.12 1.27 7.17
N PRO A 71 -12.75 0.58 8.16
CA PRO A 71 -12.01 -0.11 9.22
C PRO A 71 -11.19 -1.31 8.75
N LEU A 72 -11.47 -1.85 7.55
CA LEU A 72 -10.73 -2.98 6.99
C LEU A 72 -9.40 -2.52 6.41
N ASN A 73 -9.44 -1.42 5.66
CA ASN A 73 -8.29 -0.82 5.01
C ASN A 73 -8.71 0.52 4.37
N TRP A 74 -7.87 1.54 4.43
CA TRP A 74 -8.13 2.85 3.83
C TRP A 74 -8.32 2.80 2.30
N SER A 75 -7.80 1.78 1.62
CA SER A 75 -7.97 1.54 0.18
C SER A 75 -9.09 0.54 -0.15
N ALA A 76 -9.79 -0.01 0.86
CA ALA A 76 -10.91 -0.89 0.61
C ALA A 76 -12.09 -0.13 -0.01
N ALA A 77 -12.83 -0.80 -0.89
CA ALA A 77 -13.92 -0.19 -1.63
C ALA A 77 -15.05 -1.19 -1.90
N VAL A 78 -16.29 -0.78 -1.66
CA VAL A 78 -17.47 -1.46 -2.20
C VAL A 78 -17.72 -0.89 -3.59
N LEU A 79 -17.83 -1.75 -4.58
CA LEU A 79 -17.93 -1.38 -5.99
C LEU A 79 -19.23 -1.93 -6.59
N PRO A 80 -19.97 -1.12 -7.37
CA PRO A 80 -20.96 -1.64 -8.28
C PRO A 80 -20.28 -2.55 -9.32
N VAL A 81 -20.93 -3.67 -9.66
CA VAL A 81 -20.35 -4.69 -10.55
C VAL A 81 -19.96 -4.12 -11.92
N GLU A 82 -20.72 -3.18 -12.42
CA GLU A 82 -20.46 -2.47 -13.68
C GLU A 82 -19.21 -1.57 -13.66
N ARG A 83 -18.70 -1.24 -12.46
CA ARG A 83 -17.51 -0.39 -12.29
C ARG A 83 -16.24 -1.18 -12.00
N ILE A 84 -16.33 -2.51 -11.92
CA ILE A 84 -15.18 -3.36 -11.61
C ILE A 84 -14.05 -3.18 -12.64
N GLY A 85 -14.39 -3.19 -13.93
CA GLY A 85 -13.38 -3.04 -14.99
C GLY A 85 -12.60 -1.74 -14.89
N ASP A 86 -13.32 -0.62 -14.75
CA ASP A 86 -12.71 0.70 -14.59
C ASP A 86 -11.83 0.78 -13.33
N TYR A 87 -12.29 0.12 -12.24
CA TYR A 87 -11.55 0.13 -10.98
C TYR A 87 -10.26 -0.69 -11.05
N LEU A 88 -10.28 -1.87 -11.65
CA LEU A 88 -9.08 -2.70 -11.82
C LEU A 88 -8.07 -2.00 -12.73
N GLU A 89 -8.52 -1.41 -13.83
CA GLU A 89 -7.64 -0.60 -14.69
C GLU A 89 -7.02 0.57 -13.90
N PHE A 90 -7.80 1.21 -13.03
CA PHE A 90 -7.27 2.26 -12.16
C PHE A 90 -6.20 1.75 -11.19
N VAL A 91 -6.39 0.58 -10.56
CA VAL A 91 -5.41 0.01 -9.60
C VAL A 91 -4.08 -0.32 -10.30
N GLU A 92 -4.14 -0.75 -11.56
CA GLU A 92 -2.97 -1.08 -12.38
C GLU A 92 -2.33 0.14 -13.07
N SER A 93 -3.01 1.30 -13.04
CA SER A 93 -2.51 2.53 -13.66
C SER A 93 -1.78 3.43 -12.66
N PRO A 94 -0.79 4.21 -13.10
CA PRO A 94 -0.20 5.25 -12.26
C PRO A 94 -1.26 6.22 -11.72
N PRO A 95 -1.05 6.78 -10.52
CA PRO A 95 -2.01 7.72 -9.93
C PRO A 95 -2.25 8.94 -10.81
N PRO A 96 -3.53 9.34 -11.01
CA PRO A 96 -3.87 10.43 -11.89
C PRO A 96 -3.28 11.77 -11.42
N TYR A 97 -2.88 12.61 -12.36
CA TYR A 97 -2.17 13.88 -12.15
C TYR A 97 -0.91 13.73 -11.29
N GLY A 98 -0.40 12.49 -11.13
CA GLY A 98 0.77 12.18 -10.31
C GLY A 98 0.54 12.32 -8.81
N MET A 99 -0.70 12.14 -8.32
CA MET A 99 -0.98 12.15 -6.88
C MET A 99 -1.73 10.90 -6.43
N GLY A 100 -1.29 10.33 -5.31
CA GLY A 100 -2.04 9.34 -4.56
C GLY A 100 -3.03 10.01 -3.61
N LEU A 101 -4.22 9.42 -3.47
CA LEU A 101 -5.23 9.90 -2.52
C LEU A 101 -5.35 8.96 -1.33
N ALA A 102 -5.53 9.54 -0.16
CA ALA A 102 -5.85 8.86 1.09
C ALA A 102 -7.19 9.36 1.65
N SER A 103 -7.80 8.58 2.54
CA SER A 103 -8.96 9.05 3.32
C SER A 103 -8.47 9.70 4.62
N ARG A 104 -8.95 10.90 4.89
CA ARG A 104 -8.65 11.60 6.14
C ARG A 104 -9.90 12.30 6.68
N PHE A 105 -10.38 11.88 7.84
CA PHE A 105 -11.58 12.41 8.48
C PHE A 105 -12.84 12.36 7.59
N GLY A 106 -12.95 11.31 6.76
CA GLY A 106 -14.07 11.12 5.84
C GLY A 106 -14.02 12.00 4.59
N SER A 107 -12.90 12.67 4.33
CA SER A 107 -12.62 13.43 3.10
C SER A 107 -11.43 12.85 2.37
N ALA A 108 -11.32 13.13 1.08
CA ALA A 108 -10.10 12.85 0.34
C ALA A 108 -8.96 13.75 0.82
N ALA A 109 -7.76 13.23 0.84
CA ALA A 109 -6.54 13.98 1.14
C ALA A 109 -5.41 13.55 0.21
N VAL A 110 -4.43 14.42 0.03
CA VAL A 110 -3.21 14.10 -0.73
C VAL A 110 -2.37 13.15 0.10
N GLY A 111 -2.18 11.92 -0.40
CA GLY A 111 -1.37 10.90 0.25
C GLY A 111 0.11 11.00 -0.13
N PHE A 112 0.38 11.25 -1.40
CA PHE A 112 1.70 11.51 -1.95
C PHE A 112 1.60 12.27 -3.28
N VAL A 113 2.70 12.85 -3.72
CA VAL A 113 2.82 13.57 -5.00
C VAL A 113 4.13 13.12 -5.67
N PHE A 114 4.06 12.79 -6.95
CA PHE A 114 5.25 12.45 -7.73
C PHE A 114 5.98 13.71 -8.22
N PRO A 115 7.31 13.72 -8.24
CA PRO A 115 8.11 14.80 -8.80
C PRO A 115 7.79 15.05 -10.28
N GLY A 116 7.81 16.34 -10.66
CA GLY A 116 7.51 16.78 -12.03
C GLY A 116 6.05 16.63 -12.47
N SER A 117 5.19 16.12 -11.59
CA SER A 117 3.79 15.87 -11.89
C SER A 117 2.94 17.14 -11.98
N PRO A 118 1.74 17.06 -12.60
CA PRO A 118 0.74 18.13 -12.53
C PRO A 118 0.40 18.54 -11.11
N ALA A 119 0.31 17.60 -10.17
CA ALA A 119 0.01 17.86 -8.78
C ALA A 119 1.12 18.65 -8.08
N GLU A 120 2.40 18.29 -8.30
CA GLU A 120 3.53 19.06 -7.77
C GLU A 120 3.59 20.45 -8.39
N THR A 121 3.41 20.55 -9.72
CA THR A 121 3.41 21.84 -10.43
C THR A 121 2.31 22.77 -9.91
N ALA A 122 1.16 22.22 -9.52
CA ALA A 122 0.07 22.96 -8.90
C ALA A 122 0.31 23.28 -7.41
N GLY A 123 1.44 22.82 -6.84
CA GLY A 123 1.85 23.06 -5.48
C GLY A 123 1.07 22.29 -4.43
N LEU A 124 0.50 21.13 -4.78
CA LEU A 124 -0.15 20.25 -3.81
C LEU A 124 0.88 19.64 -2.86
N GLN A 125 0.50 19.57 -1.59
CA GLN A 125 1.35 19.01 -0.55
C GLN A 125 0.68 17.81 0.12
N VAL A 126 1.51 16.89 0.61
CA VAL A 126 1.04 15.71 1.35
C VAL A 126 0.28 16.16 2.60
N LEU A 127 -0.81 15.46 2.92
CA LEU A 127 -1.74 15.70 4.02
C LEU A 127 -2.71 16.88 3.82
N GLU A 128 -2.64 17.65 2.75
CA GLU A 128 -3.71 18.60 2.42
C GLU A 128 -5.04 17.85 2.20
N VAL A 129 -6.10 18.39 2.78
CA VAL A 129 -7.46 17.83 2.63
C VAL A 129 -8.10 18.44 1.40
N ILE A 130 -8.54 17.60 0.48
CA ILE A 130 -9.30 18.02 -0.70
C ILE A 130 -10.76 18.16 -0.27
N GLU A 131 -11.23 19.38 -0.06
CA GLU A 131 -12.61 19.64 0.34
C GLU A 131 -13.58 19.53 -0.82
N LEU A 132 -13.23 20.11 -1.98
CA LEU A 132 -14.06 20.07 -3.17
C LEU A 132 -13.26 19.57 -4.38
N VAL A 133 -13.92 18.79 -5.23
CA VAL A 133 -13.48 18.42 -6.57
C VAL A 133 -14.54 18.94 -7.54
N GLU A 134 -14.19 19.86 -8.44
CA GLU A 134 -15.13 20.51 -9.36
C GLU A 134 -16.35 21.12 -8.62
N GLY A 135 -16.14 21.72 -7.46
CA GLY A 135 -17.20 22.28 -6.63
C GLY A 135 -18.06 21.27 -5.87
N VAL A 136 -17.80 19.96 -6.05
CA VAL A 136 -18.50 18.87 -5.34
C VAL A 136 -17.72 18.46 -4.09
N ASN A 137 -18.40 18.39 -2.95
CA ASN A 137 -17.77 18.02 -1.68
C ASN A 137 -17.19 16.60 -1.74
N SER A 138 -15.95 16.43 -1.31
CA SER A 138 -15.29 15.13 -1.22
C SER A 138 -15.73 14.33 0.00
N ARG A 139 -16.18 15.02 1.06
CA ARG A 139 -16.55 14.38 2.31
C ARG A 139 -17.73 13.45 2.14
N GLY A 140 -17.58 12.22 2.60
CA GLY A 140 -18.58 11.16 2.48
C GLY A 140 -18.66 10.54 1.09
N ARG A 141 -17.91 11.01 0.10
CA ARG A 141 -17.77 10.31 -1.19
C ARG A 141 -16.78 9.17 -1.04
N PRO A 142 -17.11 7.98 -1.57
CA PRO A 142 -16.14 6.89 -1.64
C PRO A 142 -14.88 7.32 -2.39
N LEU A 143 -13.72 7.07 -1.82
CA LEU A 143 -12.44 7.53 -2.38
C LEU A 143 -12.20 7.01 -3.81
N TRP A 144 -12.66 5.77 -4.10
CA TRP A 144 -12.55 5.19 -5.42
C TRP A 144 -13.30 5.98 -6.51
N GLN A 145 -14.43 6.62 -6.17
CA GLN A 145 -15.18 7.46 -7.14
C GLN A 145 -14.38 8.71 -7.51
N ILE A 146 -13.76 9.35 -6.51
CA ILE A 146 -12.92 10.53 -6.74
C ILE A 146 -11.72 10.14 -7.59
N ARG A 147 -11.09 9.02 -7.30
CA ARG A 147 -9.95 8.51 -8.07
C ARG A 147 -10.31 8.24 -9.53
N LEU A 148 -11.42 7.55 -9.78
CA LEU A 148 -11.89 7.29 -11.15
C LEU A 148 -12.30 8.57 -11.88
N GLU A 149 -12.89 9.54 -11.19
CA GLU A 149 -13.21 10.85 -11.79
C GLU A 149 -11.94 11.54 -12.25
N LEU A 150 -10.92 11.63 -11.41
CA LEU A 150 -9.63 12.24 -11.75
C LEU A 150 -8.96 11.53 -12.92
N MET A 151 -8.91 10.18 -12.91
CA MET A 151 -8.34 9.40 -14.00
C MET A 151 -9.05 9.64 -15.33
N ASN A 152 -10.38 9.68 -15.34
CA ASN A 152 -11.14 9.92 -16.54
C ASN A 152 -10.90 11.33 -17.10
N ARG A 153 -10.83 12.35 -16.23
CA ARG A 153 -10.53 13.74 -16.64
C ARG A 153 -9.13 13.87 -17.21
N GLU A 154 -8.14 13.27 -16.57
CA GLU A 154 -6.77 13.27 -17.09
C GLU A 154 -6.69 12.64 -18.48
N ARG A 155 -7.35 11.49 -18.70
CA ARG A 155 -7.42 10.82 -20.02
C ARG A 155 -8.08 11.68 -21.11
N LEU A 156 -9.05 12.50 -20.71
CA LEU A 156 -9.71 13.43 -21.63
C LEU A 156 -8.89 14.72 -21.85
N GLY A 157 -7.78 14.89 -21.14
CA GLY A 157 -6.97 16.10 -21.18
C GLY A 157 -7.69 17.31 -20.57
N GLU A 158 -8.52 17.06 -19.55
CA GLU A 158 -9.27 18.10 -18.86
C GLU A 158 -8.49 18.64 -17.64
N THR A 159 -8.67 19.92 -17.34
CA THR A 159 -8.24 20.51 -16.07
C THR A 159 -9.16 20.08 -14.94
N VAL A 160 -8.66 20.08 -13.71
CA VAL A 160 -9.46 19.81 -12.51
C VAL A 160 -9.31 20.94 -11.51
N GLN A 161 -10.43 21.50 -11.06
CA GLN A 161 -10.44 22.47 -9.97
C GLN A 161 -10.61 21.75 -8.63
N LEU A 162 -9.68 22.00 -7.72
CA LEU A 162 -9.73 21.51 -6.35
C LEU A 162 -9.82 22.69 -5.38
N THR A 163 -10.62 22.56 -4.32
CA THR A 163 -10.48 23.36 -3.12
C THR A 163 -9.76 22.52 -2.07
N VAL A 164 -8.60 22.95 -1.66
CA VAL A 164 -7.79 22.24 -0.66
C VAL A 164 -7.71 23.04 0.63
N PHE A 165 -7.58 22.32 1.73
CA PHE A 165 -7.42 22.86 3.07
C PHE A 165 -6.14 22.31 3.70
N ASP A 166 -5.22 23.22 3.96
CA ASP A 166 -4.03 22.93 4.75
C ASP A 166 -4.34 23.19 6.23
N ARG A 167 -4.23 22.15 7.04
CA ARG A 167 -4.53 22.20 8.48
C ARG A 167 -3.42 22.81 9.32
N GLU A 168 -2.17 22.78 8.83
CA GLU A 168 -1.03 23.28 9.59
C GLU A 168 -1.03 24.79 9.64
N VAL A 169 -1.43 25.41 8.53
CA VAL A 169 -1.54 26.88 8.43
C VAL A 169 -2.96 27.40 8.49
N ASP A 170 -3.98 26.52 8.63
CA ASP A 170 -5.40 26.84 8.67
C ASP A 170 -5.87 27.64 7.44
N GLU A 171 -5.38 27.27 6.24
CA GLU A 171 -5.64 28.00 5.00
C GLU A 171 -6.37 27.15 3.96
N ARG A 172 -7.34 27.79 3.27
CA ARG A 172 -8.01 27.24 2.10
C ARG A 172 -7.51 27.93 0.86
N ARG A 173 -7.28 27.13 -0.19
CA ARG A 173 -6.88 27.64 -1.50
C ARG A 173 -7.51 26.86 -2.63
N GLU A 174 -7.69 27.54 -3.76
CA GLU A 174 -8.06 26.91 -5.01
C GLU A 174 -6.79 26.42 -5.73
N VAL A 175 -6.85 25.21 -6.24
CA VAL A 175 -5.78 24.57 -7.00
C VAL A 175 -6.34 24.09 -8.33
N VAL A 176 -5.63 24.34 -9.41
CA VAL A 176 -5.98 23.85 -10.75
C VAL A 176 -4.94 22.83 -11.17
N LEU A 177 -5.37 21.61 -11.40
CA LEU A 177 -4.55 20.57 -11.99
C LEU A 177 -4.65 20.65 -13.51
N GLU A 178 -3.57 21.01 -14.14
CA GLU A 178 -3.47 21.03 -15.60
C GLU A 178 -3.08 19.64 -16.13
N PRO A 179 -3.70 19.12 -17.19
CA PRO A 179 -3.30 17.85 -17.78
C PRO A 179 -2.01 18.02 -18.59
N LEU A 180 -0.89 18.09 -17.90
CA LEU A 180 0.41 18.18 -18.54
C LEU A 180 0.76 16.85 -19.23
N GLN A 181 1.58 16.91 -20.28
CA GLN A 181 2.25 15.72 -20.80
C GLN A 181 3.34 15.31 -19.79
N TRP A 182 2.91 14.66 -18.74
CA TRP A 182 3.78 14.11 -17.70
C TRP A 182 3.93 12.61 -17.90
N VAL A 183 5.15 12.14 -17.76
CA VAL A 183 5.46 10.71 -17.79
C VAL A 183 6.07 10.39 -16.44
N LEU A 184 5.52 9.40 -15.76
CA LEU A 184 6.06 8.92 -14.50
C LEU A 184 7.51 8.47 -14.71
N GLN A 185 8.43 9.16 -14.07
CA GLN A 185 9.82 8.76 -14.02
C GLN A 185 9.98 7.73 -12.90
N ALA A 186 9.93 6.46 -13.28
CA ALA A 186 9.88 5.36 -12.33
C ALA A 186 11.16 5.20 -11.52
N ALA A 187 12.31 5.54 -12.12
CA ALA A 187 13.60 5.51 -11.45
C ALA A 187 14.55 6.57 -12.01
N THR A 188 15.46 7.03 -11.16
CA THR A 188 16.58 7.92 -11.52
C THR A 188 17.88 7.34 -10.99
N ALA A 189 19.01 7.70 -11.62
CA ALA A 189 20.32 7.27 -11.12
C ALA A 189 21.29 8.44 -11.01
N GLU A 190 22.10 8.42 -9.96
CA GLU A 190 23.27 9.26 -9.81
C GLU A 190 24.47 8.43 -9.40
N VAL A 191 25.68 8.93 -9.67
CA VAL A 191 26.93 8.26 -9.24
C VAL A 191 27.59 9.15 -8.18
N ARG A 192 27.87 8.54 -7.01
CA ARG A 192 28.57 9.18 -5.89
C ARG A 192 29.55 8.17 -5.27
N ASP A 193 30.78 8.59 -5.06
CA ASP A 193 31.84 7.77 -4.43
C ASP A 193 31.98 6.36 -5.05
N GLU A 194 31.97 6.30 -6.40
CA GLU A 194 32.05 5.08 -7.21
C GLU A 194 30.81 4.14 -7.10
N ALA A 195 29.78 4.48 -6.31
CA ALA A 195 28.53 3.78 -6.22
C ALA A 195 27.48 4.38 -7.17
N THR A 196 26.69 3.53 -7.81
CA THR A 196 25.50 3.97 -8.55
C THR A 196 24.30 3.88 -7.61
N ILE A 197 23.69 5.05 -7.33
CA ILE A 197 22.48 5.16 -6.50
C ILE A 197 21.29 5.22 -7.45
N ILE A 198 20.40 4.25 -7.36
CA ILE A 198 19.17 4.19 -8.16
C ILE A 198 18.00 4.43 -7.21
N GLN A 199 17.41 5.62 -7.31
CA GLN A 199 16.19 5.96 -6.60
C GLN A 199 15.00 5.43 -7.39
N ILE A 200 14.17 4.60 -6.74
CA ILE A 200 12.97 3.99 -7.35
C ILE A 200 11.73 4.65 -6.73
N GLU A 201 10.91 5.27 -7.57
CA GLU A 201 9.66 5.92 -7.16
C GLU A 201 8.41 5.12 -7.50
N ALA A 202 8.52 4.25 -8.52
CA ALA A 202 7.42 3.38 -8.93
C ALA A 202 7.94 2.07 -9.53
N VAL A 203 7.11 1.02 -9.45
CA VAL A 203 7.40 -0.29 -10.07
C VAL A 203 6.22 -0.69 -10.96
N SER A 204 6.41 -0.55 -12.28
CA SER A 204 5.54 -1.04 -13.36
C SER A 204 6.36 -1.90 -14.32
N GLU A 205 5.75 -2.45 -15.36
CA GLU A 205 6.45 -3.19 -16.40
C GLU A 205 7.58 -2.35 -17.03
N ASP A 206 7.26 -1.12 -17.46
CA ASP A 206 8.26 -0.18 -18.01
C ASP A 206 9.30 0.25 -16.97
N ALA A 207 8.93 0.28 -15.68
CA ALA A 207 9.82 0.64 -14.59
C ALA A 207 10.91 -0.41 -14.36
N VAL A 208 10.56 -1.69 -14.42
CA VAL A 208 11.54 -2.78 -14.29
C VAL A 208 12.63 -2.63 -15.35
N GLU A 209 12.26 -2.47 -16.62
CA GLU A 209 13.23 -2.24 -17.70
C GLU A 209 14.08 -0.99 -17.45
N SER A 210 13.43 0.11 -17.01
CA SER A 210 14.13 1.37 -16.70
C SER A 210 15.17 1.21 -15.60
N VAL A 211 14.86 0.50 -14.51
CA VAL A 211 15.80 0.23 -13.42
C VAL A 211 16.96 -0.60 -13.91
N LEU A 212 16.70 -1.67 -14.70
CA LEU A 212 17.74 -2.54 -15.22
C LEU A 212 18.70 -1.81 -16.19
N LEU A 213 18.18 -0.87 -16.99
CA LEU A 213 19.01 -0.03 -17.87
C LEU A 213 19.89 0.98 -17.11
N LEU A 214 19.56 1.31 -15.87
CA LEU A 214 20.34 2.22 -15.02
C LEU A 214 21.46 1.50 -14.26
N LEU A 215 21.48 0.16 -14.26
CA LEU A 215 22.52 -0.61 -13.60
C LEU A 215 23.87 -0.38 -14.30
N PRO A 216 24.96 -0.15 -13.52
CA PRO A 216 26.31 -0.02 -14.09
C PRO A 216 26.82 -1.39 -14.57
N GLU A 217 27.73 -1.39 -15.53
CA GLU A 217 28.42 -2.63 -15.95
C GLU A 217 29.27 -3.23 -14.80
N GLN A 218 29.76 -2.41 -13.90
CA GLN A 218 30.55 -2.79 -12.74
C GLN A 218 30.44 -1.76 -11.63
N GLY A 219 30.66 -2.17 -10.41
CA GLY A 219 30.65 -1.32 -9.22
C GLY A 219 29.47 -1.56 -8.30
N PRO A 220 29.51 -0.99 -7.10
CA PRO A 220 28.43 -1.15 -6.12
C PRO A 220 27.17 -0.39 -6.54
N VAL A 221 26.02 -0.96 -6.19
CA VAL A 221 24.69 -0.40 -6.44
C VAL A 221 23.97 -0.17 -5.12
N ILE A 222 23.35 0.97 -4.98
CA ILE A 222 22.39 1.29 -3.91
C ILE A 222 21.02 1.43 -4.56
N LEU A 223 20.04 0.68 -4.08
CA LEU A 223 18.62 0.91 -4.42
C LEU A 223 17.98 1.72 -3.32
N ASP A 224 17.56 2.93 -3.64
CA ASP A 224 16.83 3.79 -2.71
C ASP A 224 15.33 3.59 -2.88
N LEU A 225 14.71 2.92 -1.89
CA LEU A 225 13.27 2.62 -1.86
C LEU A 225 12.49 3.55 -0.93
N ARG A 226 13.11 4.59 -0.37
CA ARG A 226 12.48 5.49 0.59
C ARG A 226 11.32 6.29 -0.01
N GLU A 227 11.37 6.53 -1.32
CA GLU A 227 10.36 7.27 -2.08
C GLU A 227 9.54 6.37 -3.03
N LEU A 228 9.63 5.05 -2.86
CA LEU A 228 8.82 4.11 -3.65
C LEU A 228 7.34 4.18 -3.20
N ARG A 229 6.53 4.88 -3.99
CA ARG A 229 5.18 5.33 -3.63
C ARG A 229 4.07 4.50 -4.28
N TRP A 230 4.35 3.85 -5.40
CA TRP A 230 3.39 3.08 -6.16
C TRP A 230 4.06 1.93 -6.90
N GLY A 231 3.32 0.82 -7.08
CA GLY A 231 3.82 -0.27 -7.92
C GLY A 231 2.89 -1.47 -7.94
N LEU A 232 3.20 -2.35 -8.88
CA LEU A 232 2.51 -3.63 -9.09
C LEU A 232 3.31 -4.75 -8.42
N GLU A 233 2.63 -5.59 -7.64
CA GLU A 233 3.26 -6.68 -6.89
C GLU A 233 3.99 -7.68 -7.80
N ALA A 234 3.40 -8.02 -8.96
CA ALA A 234 4.02 -8.94 -9.92
C ALA A 234 5.33 -8.38 -10.47
N GLU A 235 5.34 -7.11 -10.85
CA GLU A 235 6.51 -6.42 -11.39
C GLU A 235 7.59 -6.22 -10.32
N THR A 236 7.16 -6.02 -9.07
CA THR A 236 8.06 -5.95 -7.91
C THR A 236 8.79 -7.28 -7.72
N MET A 237 8.11 -8.42 -7.87
CA MET A 237 8.74 -9.73 -7.82
C MET A 237 9.67 -9.97 -9.01
N THR A 238 9.31 -9.49 -10.21
CA THR A 238 10.18 -9.56 -11.40
C THR A 238 11.46 -8.74 -11.18
N LEU A 239 11.33 -7.55 -10.59
CA LEU A 239 12.50 -6.73 -10.23
C LEU A 239 13.37 -7.41 -9.18
N ALA A 240 12.78 -8.00 -8.14
CA ALA A 240 13.54 -8.76 -7.13
C ALA A 240 14.27 -9.95 -7.73
N ASP A 241 13.60 -10.70 -8.63
CA ASP A 241 14.16 -11.86 -9.33
C ASP A 241 15.39 -11.51 -10.18
N SER A 242 15.43 -10.27 -10.70
CA SER A 242 16.59 -9.79 -11.47
C SER A 242 17.89 -9.69 -10.66
N PHE A 243 17.82 -9.67 -9.33
CA PHE A 243 18.96 -9.58 -8.42
C PHE A 243 19.23 -10.87 -7.64
N VAL A 244 18.25 -11.76 -7.53
CA VAL A 244 18.32 -12.94 -6.65
C VAL A 244 18.36 -14.20 -7.47
N SER A 245 19.47 -14.95 -7.39
CA SER A 245 19.70 -16.15 -8.23
C SER A 245 19.10 -17.44 -7.68
N SER A 246 18.62 -17.47 -6.45
CA SER A 246 18.04 -18.68 -5.86
C SER A 246 17.31 -18.41 -4.56
N GLY A 247 16.37 -19.28 -4.23
CA GLY A 247 15.60 -19.22 -2.99
C GLY A 247 14.27 -18.50 -3.16
N ARG A 248 13.57 -18.36 -2.05
CA ARG A 248 12.26 -17.73 -2.02
C ARG A 248 12.39 -16.21 -1.96
N LEU A 249 11.70 -15.51 -2.87
CA LEU A 249 11.63 -14.05 -2.88
C LEU A 249 10.60 -13.53 -1.89
N GLY A 250 9.50 -14.24 -1.71
CA GLY A 250 8.41 -13.89 -0.82
C GLY A 250 7.19 -14.77 -1.05
N GLN A 251 6.18 -14.55 -0.24
CA GLN A 251 4.93 -15.28 -0.34
C GLN A 251 3.79 -14.37 0.14
N TRP A 252 2.63 -14.49 -0.47
CA TRP A 252 1.43 -14.01 0.20
C TRP A 252 0.54 -15.21 0.60
N GLU A 253 -0.18 -15.04 1.71
CA GLU A 253 -1.15 -16.00 2.18
C GLU A 253 -2.44 -15.32 2.64
N GLY A 254 -3.56 -15.97 2.40
CA GLY A 254 -4.88 -15.49 2.79
C GLY A 254 -5.74 -16.59 3.38
N ARG A 255 -6.64 -16.22 4.28
CA ARG A 255 -7.52 -17.16 4.98
C ARG A 255 -8.40 -18.01 4.05
N LYS A 256 -8.83 -17.45 2.92
CA LYS A 256 -9.64 -18.11 1.88
C LYS A 256 -9.10 -17.94 0.48
N ALA A 257 -8.25 -16.93 0.27
CA ALA A 257 -7.67 -16.61 -1.03
C ALA A 257 -6.59 -17.62 -1.45
N GLY A 258 -6.13 -18.47 -0.55
CA GLY A 258 -5.01 -19.38 -0.79
C GLY A 258 -3.68 -18.72 -0.49
N SER A 259 -2.64 -19.18 -1.16
CA SER A 259 -1.29 -18.62 -1.04
C SER A 259 -0.58 -18.71 -2.38
N LYS A 260 0.41 -17.84 -2.60
CA LYS A 260 1.34 -17.93 -3.73
C LYS A 260 2.73 -17.62 -3.25
N THR A 261 3.65 -18.53 -3.53
CA THR A 261 5.09 -18.36 -3.28
C THR A 261 5.77 -17.91 -4.57
N TYR A 262 6.71 -17.00 -4.44
CA TYR A 262 7.57 -16.54 -5.51
C TYR A 262 8.98 -17.03 -5.22
N GLU A 263 9.52 -17.81 -6.15
CA GLU A 263 10.87 -18.36 -6.11
C GLU A 263 11.73 -17.62 -7.12
N ALA A 264 12.98 -17.40 -6.77
CA ALA A 264 13.96 -16.79 -7.67
C ALA A 264 14.29 -17.73 -8.84
N SER A 265 14.48 -17.14 -10.01
CA SER A 265 15.06 -17.84 -11.16
C SER A 265 16.59 -17.90 -11.06
N GLU A 266 17.23 -18.74 -11.91
CA GLU A 266 18.71 -18.78 -11.97
C GLU A 266 19.30 -17.62 -12.79
N GLU A 267 18.46 -16.84 -13.48
CA GLU A 267 18.87 -15.74 -14.35
C GLU A 267 18.91 -14.42 -13.58
N VAL A 268 20.09 -13.90 -13.32
CA VAL A 268 20.28 -12.59 -12.67
C VAL A 268 20.97 -11.62 -13.61
N VAL A 269 20.66 -10.34 -13.46
CA VAL A 269 21.28 -9.26 -14.24
C VAL A 269 22.61 -8.82 -13.64
N THR A 270 22.79 -9.02 -12.33
CA THR A 270 24.03 -8.71 -11.63
C THR A 270 24.37 -9.81 -10.62
N GLU A 271 25.67 -10.14 -10.49
CA GLU A 271 26.14 -11.11 -9.51
C GLU A 271 26.23 -10.54 -8.08
N THR A 272 26.19 -9.22 -7.95
CA THR A 272 26.30 -8.53 -6.66
C THR A 272 24.95 -7.99 -6.25
N LEU A 273 24.47 -8.36 -5.05
CA LEU A 273 23.28 -7.80 -4.48
C LEU A 273 23.45 -6.30 -4.19
N PRO A 274 22.47 -5.47 -4.49
CA PRO A 274 22.51 -4.06 -4.14
C PRO A 274 22.39 -3.84 -2.62
N MET A 275 22.95 -2.75 -2.12
CA MET A 275 22.55 -2.22 -0.82
C MET A 275 21.19 -1.52 -0.96
N VAL A 276 20.34 -1.62 0.04
CA VAL A 276 18.95 -1.12 -0.04
C VAL A 276 18.72 -0.06 1.01
N LEU A 277 18.22 1.12 0.61
CA LEU A 277 17.80 2.17 1.55
C LEU A 277 16.30 2.09 1.79
N VAL A 278 15.92 2.11 3.06
CA VAL A 278 14.52 2.13 3.49
C VAL A 278 14.29 3.21 4.56
N GLY A 279 13.04 3.61 4.72
CA GLY A 279 12.68 4.63 5.69
C GLY A 279 11.24 4.49 6.21
N PRO A 280 10.82 5.39 7.09
CA PRO A 280 9.50 5.35 7.71
C PRO A 280 8.34 5.59 6.74
N HIS A 281 8.61 5.95 5.48
CA HIS A 281 7.60 6.08 4.42
C HIS A 281 7.63 4.91 3.42
N THR A 282 8.62 4.02 3.50
CA THR A 282 8.66 2.81 2.69
C THR A 282 7.50 1.90 3.08
N ALA A 283 6.63 1.58 2.14
CA ALA A 283 5.40 0.81 2.35
C ALA A 283 5.08 -0.08 1.14
N GLY A 284 4.22 -1.07 1.32
CA GLY A 284 3.67 -1.88 0.25
C GLY A 284 4.73 -2.59 -0.57
N VAL A 285 4.77 -2.30 -1.87
CA VAL A 285 5.75 -2.92 -2.81
C VAL A 285 7.19 -2.60 -2.44
N GLY A 286 7.47 -1.46 -1.81
CA GLY A 286 8.79 -1.12 -1.30
C GLY A 286 9.24 -2.06 -0.19
N GLU A 287 8.34 -2.43 0.72
CA GLU A 287 8.62 -3.40 1.77
C GLU A 287 8.78 -4.83 1.22
N ILE A 288 7.96 -5.17 0.23
CA ILE A 288 8.04 -6.49 -0.44
C ILE A 288 9.39 -6.63 -1.15
N LEU A 289 9.84 -5.60 -1.88
CA LEU A 289 11.14 -5.61 -2.55
C LEU A 289 12.31 -5.66 -1.56
N ALA A 290 12.26 -4.82 -0.52
CA ALA A 290 13.29 -4.80 0.53
C ALA A 290 13.38 -6.16 1.24
N ALA A 291 12.23 -6.79 1.57
CA ALA A 291 12.18 -8.12 2.18
C ALA A 291 12.82 -9.21 1.31
N ALA A 292 12.51 -9.20 0.01
CA ALA A 292 13.05 -10.15 -0.94
C ALA A 292 14.58 -10.04 -1.05
N LEU A 293 15.09 -8.83 -1.19
CA LEU A 293 16.52 -8.55 -1.30
C LEU A 293 17.27 -8.84 0.02
N GLN A 294 16.71 -8.43 1.17
CA GLN A 294 17.28 -8.72 2.49
C GLN A 294 17.35 -10.23 2.75
N GLY A 295 16.27 -10.95 2.41
CA GLY A 295 16.24 -12.41 2.52
C GLY A 295 17.29 -13.13 1.66
N ALA A 296 17.71 -12.52 0.56
CA ALA A 296 18.81 -13.00 -0.29
C ALA A 296 20.20 -12.60 0.23
N GLY A 297 20.28 -11.75 1.25
CA GLY A 297 21.52 -11.29 1.88
C GLY A 297 21.95 -9.88 1.48
N ALA A 298 21.11 -9.09 0.82
CA ALA A 298 21.36 -7.67 0.63
C ALA A 298 21.33 -6.94 1.98
N VAL A 299 22.22 -5.96 2.14
CA VAL A 299 22.25 -5.12 3.35
C VAL A 299 21.21 -4.02 3.24
N VAL A 300 20.33 -3.93 4.21
CA VAL A 300 19.29 -2.89 4.30
C VAL A 300 19.73 -1.84 5.31
N VAL A 301 19.72 -0.57 4.91
CA VAL A 301 20.18 0.58 5.70
C VAL A 301 19.05 1.60 5.85
N GLY A 302 18.88 2.17 7.02
CA GLY A 302 17.93 3.25 7.26
C GLY A 302 17.11 3.12 8.52
N ASN A 303 15.79 3.30 8.41
CA ASN A 303 14.86 3.17 9.53
C ASN A 303 13.79 2.13 9.23
N GLN A 304 13.21 1.59 10.31
CA GLN A 304 12.11 0.64 10.20
C GLN A 304 10.97 1.19 9.33
N THR A 305 10.45 0.34 8.45
CA THR A 305 9.39 0.72 7.52
C THR A 305 8.00 0.70 8.16
N VAL A 306 6.99 1.15 7.43
CA VAL A 306 5.59 1.30 7.93
C VAL A 306 4.96 -0.01 8.42
N GLY A 307 5.28 -1.14 7.79
CA GLY A 307 4.56 -2.39 8.03
C GLY A 307 3.19 -2.42 7.38
N TYR A 308 3.10 -1.98 6.13
CA TYR A 308 1.85 -1.95 5.39
C TYR A 308 2.00 -2.64 4.02
N ALA A 309 1.86 -3.94 4.00
CA ALA A 309 1.91 -4.76 2.78
C ALA A 309 0.75 -5.79 2.76
N PRO A 310 -0.52 -5.33 2.67
CA PRO A 310 -1.65 -6.23 2.52
C PRO A 310 -1.68 -6.82 1.12
N TYR A 311 -2.07 -8.09 0.97
CA TYR A 311 -2.45 -8.62 -0.32
C TYR A 311 -3.91 -8.27 -0.62
N MET A 312 -4.11 -7.36 -1.56
CA MET A 312 -5.42 -6.84 -1.95
C MET A 312 -6.01 -7.66 -3.09
N SER A 313 -7.31 -7.91 -3.06
CA SER A 313 -8.02 -8.54 -4.19
C SER A 313 -9.48 -8.15 -4.22
N LEU A 314 -10.09 -8.33 -5.40
CA LEU A 314 -11.51 -8.18 -5.61
C LEU A 314 -12.23 -9.47 -5.20
N VAL A 315 -13.21 -9.33 -4.30
CA VAL A 315 -14.13 -10.41 -3.93
C VAL A 315 -15.52 -10.03 -4.39
N GLN A 316 -16.14 -10.86 -5.22
CA GLN A 316 -17.48 -10.62 -5.76
C GLN A 316 -18.44 -11.72 -5.30
N ASP A 317 -19.64 -11.33 -4.88
CA ASP A 317 -20.75 -12.23 -4.62
C ASP A 317 -22.07 -11.59 -5.13
N GLY A 318 -22.63 -12.18 -6.18
CA GLY A 318 -23.80 -11.62 -6.87
C GLY A 318 -23.51 -10.21 -7.43
N ASP A 319 -24.30 -9.25 -7.02
CA ASP A 319 -24.24 -7.86 -7.47
C ASP A 319 -23.32 -6.98 -6.59
N VAL A 320 -22.66 -7.57 -5.61
CA VAL A 320 -21.74 -6.87 -4.70
C VAL A 320 -20.30 -7.29 -4.98
N ALA A 321 -19.45 -6.32 -5.17
CA ALA A 321 -18.01 -6.52 -5.29
C ALA A 321 -17.27 -5.65 -4.26
N ILE A 322 -16.27 -6.22 -3.61
CA ILE A 322 -15.47 -5.52 -2.60
C ILE A 322 -13.99 -5.71 -2.94
N TRP A 323 -13.29 -4.60 -3.10
CA TRP A 323 -11.85 -4.57 -3.11
C TRP A 323 -11.35 -4.47 -1.67
N MET A 324 -10.61 -5.46 -1.18
CA MET A 324 -10.21 -5.50 0.22
C MET A 324 -8.96 -6.36 0.45
N PRO A 325 -8.29 -6.23 1.60
CA PRO A 325 -7.24 -7.15 2.00
C PRO A 325 -7.80 -8.56 2.16
N VAL A 326 -7.32 -9.49 1.37
CA VAL A 326 -7.69 -10.92 1.44
C VAL A 326 -6.56 -11.80 1.94
N GLY A 327 -5.36 -11.25 2.03
CA GLY A 327 -4.15 -11.90 2.52
C GLY A 327 -3.13 -10.89 3.01
N GLN A 328 -1.96 -11.40 3.33
CA GLN A 328 -0.80 -10.64 3.80
C GLN A 328 0.47 -11.17 3.17
N TRP A 329 1.43 -10.29 2.97
CA TRP A 329 2.74 -10.66 2.48
C TRP A 329 3.64 -11.13 3.63
N LEU A 330 4.41 -12.19 3.36
CA LEU A 330 5.42 -12.75 4.21
C LEU A 330 6.79 -12.59 3.55
N ARG A 331 7.77 -12.33 4.36
CA ARG A 331 9.18 -12.35 4.03
C ARG A 331 9.65 -13.76 3.63
N PRO A 332 10.85 -13.90 3.03
CA PRO A 332 11.44 -15.22 2.76
C PRO A 332 11.57 -16.15 3.98
N ASP A 333 11.65 -15.59 5.20
CA ASP A 333 11.77 -16.31 6.48
C ASP A 333 10.42 -16.61 7.17
N ASP A 334 9.30 -16.42 6.48
CA ASP A 334 7.91 -16.59 6.95
C ASP A 334 7.41 -15.54 7.94
N GLU A 335 8.17 -14.48 8.20
CA GLU A 335 7.68 -13.36 9.00
C GLU A 335 6.70 -12.50 8.23
N ILE A 336 5.65 -12.04 8.92
CA ILE A 336 4.61 -11.19 8.35
C ILE A 336 5.14 -9.77 8.25
N ILE A 337 5.04 -9.16 7.07
CA ILE A 337 5.42 -7.75 6.86
C ILE A 337 4.37 -6.82 7.51
N ASN A 338 3.09 -7.15 7.36
CA ASN A 338 1.98 -6.30 7.81
C ASN A 338 1.99 -6.12 9.33
N GLY A 339 2.13 -4.89 9.80
CA GLY A 339 2.24 -4.54 11.21
C GLY A 339 3.64 -4.62 11.81
N ASN A 340 4.60 -5.29 11.16
CA ASN A 340 5.99 -5.41 11.61
C ASN A 340 6.94 -4.50 10.80
N GLY A 341 6.72 -4.39 9.49
CA GLY A 341 7.64 -3.70 8.60
C GLY A 341 8.94 -4.47 8.34
N ILE A 342 9.89 -3.78 7.75
CA ILE A 342 11.25 -4.27 7.51
C ILE A 342 12.17 -3.55 8.49
N GLU A 343 12.84 -4.32 9.33
CA GLU A 343 13.90 -3.82 10.21
C GLU A 343 15.21 -3.77 9.42
N PRO A 344 15.86 -2.60 9.28
CA PRO A 344 17.15 -2.49 8.62
C PRO A 344 18.25 -3.26 9.35
N ASP A 345 19.24 -3.77 8.60
CA ASP A 345 20.44 -4.37 9.17
C ASP A 345 21.35 -3.31 9.83
N GLU A 346 21.34 -2.09 9.27
CA GLU A 346 22.01 -0.93 9.82
C GLU A 346 21.00 0.20 10.06
N ILE A 347 20.74 0.50 11.33
CA ILE A 347 19.78 1.54 11.74
C ILE A 347 20.52 2.88 11.83
N VAL A 348 19.98 3.90 11.14
CA VAL A 348 20.50 5.28 11.22
C VAL A 348 19.59 6.09 12.14
N GLU A 349 20.05 6.31 13.38
CA GLU A 349 19.30 7.07 14.38
C GLU A 349 19.52 8.58 14.26
N GLY A 350 18.59 9.36 14.81
CA GLY A 350 18.76 10.81 15.00
C GLY A 350 18.73 11.62 13.71
N ILE A 351 17.99 11.17 12.71
CA ILE A 351 17.78 11.94 11.48
C ILE A 351 17.03 13.22 11.86
N ASP A 352 17.74 14.35 11.76
CA ASP A 352 17.13 15.67 11.88
C ASP A 352 16.56 16.06 10.50
N PRO A 353 15.25 16.25 10.38
CA PRO A 353 14.63 16.64 9.10
C PRO A 353 15.15 18.00 8.55
N ASP A 354 15.70 18.85 9.44
CA ASP A 354 16.24 20.17 9.09
C ASP A 354 17.76 20.14 8.86
N ALA A 355 18.44 18.99 9.03
CA ALA A 355 19.89 18.87 8.80
C ALA A 355 20.20 18.93 7.30
N GLU A 356 21.32 19.59 6.96
CA GLU A 356 21.87 19.52 5.62
C GLU A 356 22.52 18.13 5.39
N GLY A 357 22.15 17.45 4.29
CA GLY A 357 22.70 16.15 3.89
C GLY A 357 21.68 15.01 3.97
N ASP A 358 22.13 13.81 3.62
CA ASP A 358 21.36 12.55 3.69
C ASP A 358 22.12 11.52 4.53
N PRO A 359 21.91 11.51 5.85
CA PRO A 359 22.66 10.64 6.74
C PRO A 359 22.49 9.15 6.47
N VAL A 360 21.37 8.73 5.89
CA VAL A 360 21.14 7.33 5.50
C VAL A 360 22.00 6.95 4.30
N LEU A 361 22.00 7.79 3.27
CA LEU A 361 22.84 7.60 2.09
C LEU A 361 24.33 7.71 2.42
N GLU A 362 24.73 8.68 3.25
CA GLU A 362 26.10 8.84 3.69
C GLU A 362 26.58 7.61 4.43
N ARG A 363 25.76 7.06 5.33
CA ARG A 363 26.08 5.83 6.06
C ARG A 363 26.22 4.62 5.12
N ALA A 364 25.36 4.47 4.16
CA ALA A 364 25.43 3.42 3.15
C ALA A 364 26.73 3.51 2.32
N LEU A 365 27.09 4.70 1.89
CA LEU A 365 28.35 4.94 1.15
C LEU A 365 29.58 4.60 2.00
N GLU A 366 29.61 5.01 3.28
CA GLU A 366 30.70 4.65 4.21
C GLU A 366 30.86 3.13 4.35
N MET A 367 29.74 2.38 4.44
CA MET A 367 29.77 0.93 4.55
C MET A 367 30.32 0.29 3.29
N LEU A 368 29.95 0.75 2.09
CA LEU A 368 30.47 0.25 0.82
C LEU A 368 31.98 0.47 0.71
N VAL A 369 32.49 1.63 1.10
CA VAL A 369 33.94 1.92 1.09
C VAL A 369 34.69 0.96 2.03
N GLN A 370 34.17 0.72 3.24
CA GLN A 370 34.76 -0.20 4.20
C GLN A 370 34.81 -1.67 3.69
N ASP A 371 33.77 -2.08 2.94
CA ASP A 371 33.73 -3.45 2.41
C ASP A 371 34.66 -3.61 1.21
N LEU A 372 34.82 -2.59 0.39
CA LEU A 372 35.81 -2.57 -0.69
C LEU A 372 37.25 -2.61 -0.12
N GLU A 373 37.54 -1.89 0.96
CA GLU A 373 38.85 -1.91 1.64
C GLU A 373 39.16 -3.27 2.27
N LYS A 374 38.18 -4.00 2.77
CA LYS A 374 38.34 -5.35 3.33
C LYS A 374 38.57 -6.41 2.24
N ALA A 375 38.05 -6.17 1.03
CA ALA A 375 38.16 -7.09 -0.11
C ALA A 375 39.44 -6.91 -0.92
N ALA A 376 40.15 -5.78 -0.80
CA ALA A 376 41.41 -5.45 -1.47
C ALA A 376 42.63 -5.92 -0.68
#